data_1be47712a67d7ccae28efde26e67dbc8
#
_entry.id   1be47712a67d7ccae28efde26e67dbc8
#
_cell.length_a   1.000
_cell.length_b   1.000
_cell.length_c   1.000
_cell.angle_alpha   90.00
_cell.angle_beta   90.00
_cell.angle_gamma   90.00
#
_symmetry.space_group_name_H-M   'P 1'
#
loop_
_entity.id
_entity.type
_entity.pdbx_description
1 polymer ?
#
loop_
_entity_poly.entity_id
_entity_poly.type
_entity_poly.pdbx_seq_one_letter_code
_entity_poly.pdbx_strand_id
1 'polypeptide(L)'
;IGFVCGIYFKPKGANKTTSVGKTASGTEYSLHFDSGFMTREQILNDKFLINQTWTSLPTLKKTGSFIKTEQNGSKLEITMKDEMHALIIGTTGTGKTSMIIDPAIRIYAHSAEKPSLVIADPKGELYAHHARALMEEGYEVKMYDLDNPYSSARWNPMDRPYEMFQKAMNLGKTAKKYSGCTPAQAGKATLEGIEYGPVWYELDGVAFPDEESLNKEIEAKKQKMIGDAKFELRGIAASVCPISQGTNDTMWESGAQDYLYGIMLAMLEDTVDKRLGENKLRQDQFNFYNLYKLSLR
;
A
#
# COMPACT_ATOMS: atom_id res chain seq x y z
N ILE A 1 9.42 -22.93 28.46
CA ILE A 1 10.59 -22.10 28.11
C ILE A 1 10.05 -20.87 27.42
N GLY A 2 9.83 -19.78 28.19
CA GLY A 2 9.34 -18.53 27.67
C GLY A 2 10.45 -17.80 26.92
N PHE A 3 10.27 -17.58 25.63
CA PHE A 3 11.10 -16.63 24.86
C PHE A 3 10.61 -15.22 25.14
N VAL A 4 11.41 -14.43 25.85
CA VAL A 4 11.22 -12.99 25.96
C VAL A 4 11.77 -12.37 24.68
N CYS A 5 10.89 -11.95 23.77
CA CYS A 5 11.28 -11.09 22.64
C CYS A 5 11.59 -9.70 23.23
N GLY A 6 12.86 -9.40 23.46
CA GLY A 6 13.28 -8.12 24.00
C GLY A 6 13.40 -7.09 22.88
N ILE A 7 12.59 -6.05 22.92
CA ILE A 7 12.73 -4.89 22.06
C ILE A 7 13.45 -3.80 22.83
N TYR A 8 14.58 -3.37 22.28
CA TYR A 8 15.43 -2.36 22.87
C TYR A 8 15.00 -0.98 22.37
N PHE A 9 14.41 -0.19 23.26
CA PHE A 9 14.23 1.24 23.03
C PHE A 9 14.69 2.01 24.27
N LYS A 10 15.57 2.98 24.06
CA LYS A 10 15.89 3.95 25.09
C LYS A 10 15.00 5.18 24.89
N PRO A 11 14.08 5.49 25.81
CA PRO A 11 13.38 6.79 25.77
C PRO A 11 14.41 7.90 25.97
N LYS A 12 14.38 8.93 25.10
CA LYS A 12 15.14 10.17 25.32
C LYS A 12 14.70 10.75 26.68
N GLY A 13 15.54 10.66 27.70
CA GLY A 13 15.27 11.26 29.01
C GLY A 13 15.47 10.35 30.25
N ALA A 14 15.78 9.06 30.09
CA ALA A 14 16.14 8.22 31.23
C ALA A 14 17.60 8.50 31.64
N ASN A 15 17.79 9.45 32.54
CA ASN A 15 19.06 9.72 33.18
C ASN A 15 19.38 8.62 34.21
N LYS A 16 19.95 7.50 33.77
CA LYS A 16 20.88 6.70 34.55
C LYS A 16 21.94 6.18 33.58
N THR A 17 22.97 6.96 33.41
CA THR A 17 24.22 6.53 32.76
C THR A 17 24.93 5.56 33.68
N THR A 18 24.96 4.30 33.30
CA THR A 18 25.92 3.36 33.88
C THR A 18 27.26 3.70 33.23
N SER A 19 28.20 4.20 34.00
CA SER A 19 29.57 4.47 33.54
C SER A 19 30.26 3.17 33.20
N VAL A 20 30.69 2.99 31.95
CA VAL A 20 31.30 1.74 31.45
C VAL A 20 32.84 1.83 31.47
N GLY A 21 33.41 2.96 31.75
CA GLY A 21 34.85 3.13 31.79
C GLY A 21 35.32 4.42 32.46
N LYS A 22 36.57 4.46 32.85
CA LYS A 22 37.25 5.67 33.34
C LYS A 22 38.45 5.96 32.48
N THR A 23 38.65 7.22 32.14
CA THR A 23 39.87 7.69 31.50
C THR A 23 41.04 7.64 32.48
N ALA A 24 42.28 7.71 32.00
CA ALA A 24 43.47 7.83 32.83
C ALA A 24 43.43 9.05 33.80
N SER A 25 42.61 10.05 33.48
CA SER A 25 42.33 11.21 34.34
C SER A 25 41.19 11.01 35.33
N GLY A 26 40.61 9.81 35.41
CA GLY A 26 39.50 9.50 36.33
C GLY A 26 38.12 9.97 35.88
N THR A 27 37.99 10.55 34.71
CA THR A 27 36.71 11.01 34.17
C THR A 27 35.89 9.82 33.69
N GLU A 28 34.67 9.68 34.17
CA GLU A 28 33.73 8.65 33.72
C GLU A 28 33.17 9.03 32.34
N TYR A 29 33.17 8.08 31.41
CA TYR A 29 32.48 8.23 30.12
C TYR A 29 31.38 7.21 29.98
N SER A 30 30.26 7.62 29.42
CA SER A 30 29.18 6.73 29.06
C SER A 30 29.27 6.38 27.58
N LEU A 31 29.18 5.11 27.25
CA LEU A 31 28.96 4.69 25.87
C LEU A 31 27.53 5.07 25.48
N HIS A 32 27.39 5.77 24.36
CA HIS A 32 26.09 6.22 23.82
C HIS A 32 25.16 5.09 23.39
N PHE A 33 25.51 3.83 23.63
CA PHE A 33 24.79 2.62 23.23
C PHE A 33 24.29 1.79 24.42
N ASP A 34 23.93 2.46 25.51
CA ASP A 34 23.33 1.77 26.64
C ASP A 34 21.87 1.44 26.33
N SER A 35 21.60 0.19 25.94
CA SER A 35 20.28 -0.32 25.67
C SER A 35 19.90 -1.35 26.72
N GLY A 36 18.71 -1.22 27.29
CA GLY A 36 18.18 -2.13 28.28
C GLY A 36 16.76 -2.57 27.98
N PHE A 37 16.28 -3.60 28.67
CA PHE A 37 14.88 -3.99 28.59
C PHE A 37 13.99 -2.94 29.28
N MET A 38 12.89 -2.57 28.62
CA MET A 38 11.89 -1.72 29.22
C MET A 38 11.15 -2.47 30.35
N THR A 39 10.94 -1.79 31.47
CA THR A 39 10.04 -2.30 32.51
C THR A 39 8.59 -2.23 32.06
N ARG A 40 7.69 -2.98 32.72
CA ARG A 40 6.25 -2.94 32.42
C ARG A 40 5.70 -1.51 32.53
N GLU A 41 6.11 -0.76 33.55
CA GLU A 41 5.67 0.62 33.76
C GLU A 41 6.14 1.55 32.62
N GLN A 42 7.37 1.38 32.15
CA GLN A 42 7.88 2.12 31.00
C GLN A 42 7.10 1.79 29.73
N ILE A 43 6.76 0.50 29.49
CA ILE A 43 5.96 0.07 28.35
C ILE A 43 4.55 0.70 28.37
N LEU A 44 3.89 0.72 29.54
CA LEU A 44 2.53 1.24 29.67
C LEU A 44 2.47 2.77 29.51
N ASN A 45 3.55 3.47 29.88
CA ASN A 45 3.62 4.94 29.81
C ASN A 45 4.30 5.47 28.54
N ASP A 46 4.77 4.59 27.65
CA ASP A 46 5.44 5.00 26.42
C ASP A 46 4.43 5.49 25.40
N LYS A 47 4.66 6.72 24.88
CA LYS A 47 3.78 7.40 23.90
C LYS A 47 3.79 6.77 22.52
N PHE A 48 4.82 5.98 22.21
CA PHE A 48 5.00 5.35 20.90
C PHE A 48 4.50 3.90 20.86
N LEU A 49 4.06 3.37 22.01
CA LEU A 49 3.51 2.04 22.12
C LEU A 49 1.98 2.08 22.21
N ILE A 50 1.34 1.17 21.51
CA ILE A 50 -0.10 0.97 21.53
C ILE A 50 -0.37 -0.19 22.51
N ASN A 51 -0.96 0.12 23.66
CA ASN A 51 -1.38 -0.88 24.62
C ASN A 51 -2.90 -1.01 24.59
N GLN A 52 -3.40 -2.20 24.26
CA GLN A 52 -4.82 -2.48 24.20
C GLN A 52 -5.13 -3.77 24.96
N THR A 53 -6.33 -3.82 25.51
CA THR A 53 -6.82 -5.00 26.23
C THR A 53 -7.87 -5.71 25.39
N TRP A 54 -7.67 -7.01 25.18
CA TRP A 54 -8.64 -7.87 24.51
C TRP A 54 -9.37 -8.72 25.57
N THR A 55 -10.65 -8.51 25.74
CA THR A 55 -11.44 -9.20 26.77
C THR A 55 -12.27 -10.35 26.25
N SER A 56 -12.88 -10.24 25.11
CA SER A 56 -13.61 -11.29 24.38
C SER A 56 -14.14 -10.73 23.08
N LEU A 57 -13.62 -11.18 21.96
CA LEU A 57 -14.01 -10.76 20.59
C LEU A 57 -14.37 -9.26 20.38
N PRO A 58 -13.85 -8.29 21.12
CA PRO A 58 -14.02 -6.91 20.73
C PRO A 58 -13.06 -6.59 19.59
N THR A 59 -13.50 -5.77 18.69
CA THR A 59 -12.63 -5.19 17.67
C THR A 59 -11.59 -4.31 18.34
N LEU A 60 -10.32 -4.57 18.08
CA LEU A 60 -9.23 -3.71 18.52
C LEU A 60 -9.34 -2.35 17.81
N LYS A 61 -9.07 -1.26 18.53
CA LYS A 61 -9.24 0.10 17.99
C LYS A 61 -8.16 0.45 16.97
N LYS A 62 -6.92 0.05 17.25
CA LYS A 62 -5.74 0.38 16.44
C LYS A 62 -4.94 -0.85 16.11
N THR A 63 -4.20 -0.77 15.02
CA THR A 63 -3.20 -1.76 14.61
C THR A 63 -1.79 -1.21 14.76
N GLY A 64 -0.83 -2.12 14.80
CA GLY A 64 0.59 -1.82 14.81
C GLY A 64 1.38 -3.11 14.74
N SER A 65 2.69 -2.99 14.54
CA SER A 65 3.58 -4.15 14.58
C SER A 65 3.52 -4.81 15.95
N PHE A 66 3.14 -6.08 15.95
CA PHE A 66 2.99 -6.87 17.17
C PHE A 66 4.31 -7.01 17.92
N ILE A 67 4.28 -6.74 19.22
CA ILE A 67 5.45 -6.85 20.11
C ILE A 67 5.28 -7.99 21.08
N LYS A 68 4.20 -7.95 21.87
CA LYS A 68 3.92 -8.99 22.86
C LYS A 68 2.46 -9.07 23.24
N THR A 69 2.08 -10.20 23.78
CA THR A 69 0.86 -10.39 24.56
C THR A 69 1.19 -10.77 25.99
N GLU A 70 0.39 -10.35 26.94
CA GLU A 70 0.49 -10.70 28.35
C GLU A 70 -0.89 -11.02 28.90
N GLN A 71 -1.04 -12.17 29.52
CA GLN A 71 -2.31 -12.54 30.12
C GLN A 71 -2.38 -11.97 31.55
N ASN A 72 -3.41 -11.18 31.80
CA ASN A 72 -3.68 -10.60 33.12
C ASN A 72 -5.10 -11.01 33.57
N GLY A 73 -5.18 -12.10 34.32
CA GLY A 73 -6.44 -12.75 34.66
C GLY A 73 -7.17 -13.26 33.42
N SER A 74 -8.40 -12.81 33.21
CA SER A 74 -9.20 -13.14 32.01
C SER A 74 -8.93 -12.21 30.81
N LYS A 75 -8.07 -11.20 30.98
CA LYS A 75 -7.78 -10.18 29.95
C LYS A 75 -6.46 -10.50 29.26
N LEU A 76 -6.43 -10.30 27.94
CA LEU A 76 -5.20 -10.36 27.15
C LEU A 76 -4.75 -8.92 26.85
N GLU A 77 -3.61 -8.54 27.40
CA GLU A 77 -2.97 -7.25 27.11
C GLU A 77 -2.08 -7.42 25.88
N ILE A 78 -2.28 -6.57 24.87
CA ILE A 78 -1.53 -6.59 23.61
C ILE A 78 -0.75 -5.30 23.50
N THR A 79 0.56 -5.42 23.31
CA THR A 79 1.45 -4.29 23.05
C THR A 79 1.91 -4.33 21.61
N MET A 80 1.74 -3.22 20.91
CA MET A 80 2.11 -3.02 19.52
C MET A 80 2.85 -1.71 19.36
N LYS A 81 3.50 -1.51 18.22
CA LYS A 81 4.09 -0.22 17.83
C LYS A 81 3.61 0.17 16.44
N ASP A 82 3.20 1.41 16.32
CA ASP A 82 2.80 1.99 15.06
C ASP A 82 4.01 2.21 14.13
N GLU A 83 3.80 2.08 12.82
CA GLU A 83 4.79 2.37 11.77
C GLU A 83 6.19 1.77 12.02
N MET A 84 6.27 0.50 12.41
CA MET A 84 7.54 -0.16 12.70
C MET A 84 7.85 -1.27 11.68
N HIS A 85 9.08 -1.25 11.16
CA HIS A 85 9.66 -2.42 10.50
C HIS A 85 10.30 -3.34 11.54
N ALA A 86 9.97 -4.63 11.50
CA ALA A 86 10.53 -5.62 12.42
C ALA A 86 11.30 -6.70 11.65
N LEU A 87 12.53 -6.99 12.10
CA LEU A 87 13.32 -8.12 11.63
C LEU A 87 13.34 -9.20 12.69
N ILE A 88 12.80 -10.39 12.36
CA ILE A 88 12.70 -11.51 13.28
C ILE A 88 13.64 -12.62 12.80
N ILE A 89 14.70 -12.88 13.57
CA ILE A 89 15.71 -13.87 13.27
C ILE A 89 15.57 -15.05 14.23
N GLY A 90 15.64 -16.25 13.70
CA GLY A 90 15.61 -17.50 14.49
C GLY A 90 15.76 -18.71 13.58
N THR A 91 16.27 -19.81 14.11
CA THR A 91 16.39 -21.09 13.40
C THR A 91 15.01 -21.70 13.15
N THR A 92 14.95 -22.74 12.32
CA THR A 92 13.72 -23.51 12.09
C THR A 92 13.23 -24.13 13.40
N GLY A 93 11.93 -24.11 13.66
CA GLY A 93 11.33 -24.67 14.88
C GLY A 93 11.36 -23.76 16.11
N THR A 94 11.91 -22.54 16.05
CA THR A 94 11.92 -21.59 17.19
C THR A 94 10.60 -20.87 17.43
N GLY A 95 9.56 -21.18 16.66
CA GLY A 95 8.23 -20.60 16.87
C GLY A 95 8.01 -19.22 16.26
N LYS A 96 8.84 -18.78 15.30
CA LYS A 96 8.66 -17.47 14.64
C LYS A 96 7.23 -17.29 14.09
N THR A 97 6.73 -18.29 13.39
CA THR A 97 5.37 -18.26 12.82
C THR A 97 4.32 -18.24 13.92
N SER A 98 4.33 -19.23 14.83
CA SER A 98 3.29 -19.41 15.83
C SER A 98 3.28 -18.35 16.94
N MET A 99 4.44 -17.75 17.25
CA MET A 99 4.54 -16.77 18.35
C MET A 99 4.44 -15.32 17.90
N ILE A 100 4.68 -15.03 16.63
CA ILE A 100 4.73 -13.65 16.14
C ILE A 100 3.82 -13.44 14.93
N ILE A 101 3.98 -14.26 13.87
CA ILE A 101 3.24 -14.05 12.62
C ILE A 101 1.75 -14.38 12.78
N ASP A 102 1.42 -15.56 13.32
CA ASP A 102 0.04 -15.96 13.57
C ASP A 102 -0.73 -14.98 14.49
N PRO A 103 -0.17 -14.56 15.64
CA PRO A 103 -0.81 -13.56 16.48
C PRO A 103 -0.97 -12.20 15.76
N ALA A 104 0.04 -11.77 15.00
CA ALA A 104 -0.04 -10.51 14.25
C ALA A 104 -1.18 -10.52 13.23
N ILE A 105 -1.32 -11.58 12.43
CA ILE A 105 -2.42 -11.72 11.46
C ILE A 105 -3.78 -11.67 12.16
N ARG A 106 -3.94 -12.34 13.29
CA ARG A 106 -5.19 -12.33 14.09
C ARG A 106 -5.51 -10.95 14.64
N ILE A 107 -4.49 -10.24 15.13
CA ILE A 107 -4.65 -8.87 15.62
C ILE A 107 -5.14 -7.95 14.50
N TYR A 108 -4.53 -8.04 13.32
CA TYR A 108 -4.94 -7.25 12.15
C TYR A 108 -6.36 -7.60 11.71
N ALA A 109 -6.71 -8.89 11.68
CA ALA A 109 -8.05 -9.35 11.33
C ALA A 109 -9.14 -8.76 12.22
N HIS A 110 -8.89 -8.67 13.54
CA HIS A 110 -9.83 -8.16 14.53
C HIS A 110 -9.70 -6.65 14.82
N SER A 111 -8.89 -5.93 14.05
CA SER A 111 -8.76 -4.48 14.19
C SER A 111 -9.86 -3.72 13.45
N ALA A 112 -10.27 -2.58 14.01
CA ALA A 112 -11.19 -1.64 13.35
C ALA A 112 -10.57 -1.00 12.11
N GLU A 113 -9.25 -0.87 12.07
CA GLU A 113 -8.52 -0.22 10.95
C GLU A 113 -8.40 -1.11 9.72
N LYS A 114 -8.53 -2.44 9.87
CA LYS A 114 -8.50 -3.42 8.76
C LYS A 114 -7.37 -3.14 7.74
N PRO A 115 -6.10 -3.18 8.14
CA PRO A 115 -4.99 -2.89 7.22
C PRO A 115 -4.91 -3.92 6.10
N SER A 116 -4.50 -3.51 4.91
CA SER A 116 -4.19 -4.44 3.82
C SER A 116 -2.95 -5.25 4.15
N LEU A 117 -3.00 -6.57 3.90
CA LEU A 117 -1.94 -7.50 4.22
C LEU A 117 -1.34 -8.11 2.96
N VAL A 118 -0.01 -8.16 2.89
CA VAL A 118 0.73 -8.94 1.89
C VAL A 118 1.58 -9.96 2.66
N ILE A 119 1.29 -11.24 2.47
CA ILE A 119 1.90 -12.33 3.22
C ILE A 119 2.64 -13.26 2.25
N ALA A 120 3.95 -13.40 2.45
CA ALA A 120 4.73 -14.43 1.76
C ALA A 120 4.64 -15.74 2.55
N ASP A 121 4.01 -16.75 1.96
CA ASP A 121 3.74 -18.06 2.59
C ASP A 121 4.27 -19.22 1.73
N PRO A 122 5.59 -19.49 1.77
CA PRO A 122 6.19 -20.51 0.91
C PRO A 122 5.67 -21.93 1.14
N LYS A 123 4.99 -22.18 2.26
CA LYS A 123 4.46 -23.50 2.62
C LYS A 123 2.94 -23.63 2.53
N GLY A 124 2.24 -22.52 2.35
CA GLY A 124 0.78 -22.49 2.36
C GLY A 124 0.14 -22.67 3.74
N GLU A 125 0.95 -22.72 4.82
CA GLU A 125 0.46 -22.93 6.19
C GLU A 125 -0.36 -21.75 6.70
N LEU A 126 0.10 -20.52 6.42
CA LEU A 126 -0.59 -19.29 6.85
C LEU A 126 -1.92 -19.11 6.12
N TYR A 127 -1.95 -19.39 4.83
CA TYR A 127 -3.20 -19.38 4.06
C TYR A 127 -4.20 -20.39 4.62
N ALA A 128 -3.78 -21.63 4.85
CA ALA A 128 -4.64 -22.68 5.37
C ALA A 128 -5.23 -22.32 6.76
N HIS A 129 -4.45 -21.65 7.61
CA HIS A 129 -4.85 -21.31 8.97
C HIS A 129 -5.72 -20.04 9.06
N HIS A 130 -5.48 -19.05 8.21
CA HIS A 130 -6.03 -17.71 8.40
C HIS A 130 -7.00 -17.25 7.32
N ALA A 131 -6.96 -17.82 6.10
CA ALA A 131 -7.74 -17.31 4.98
C ALA A 131 -9.25 -17.24 5.29
N ARG A 132 -9.80 -18.31 5.88
CA ARG A 132 -11.22 -18.37 6.25
C ARG A 132 -11.58 -17.31 7.30
N ALA A 133 -10.80 -17.20 8.36
CA ALA A 133 -11.05 -16.22 9.42
C ALA A 133 -10.95 -14.78 8.90
N LEU A 134 -9.99 -14.50 8.01
CA LEU A 134 -9.88 -13.20 7.34
C LEU A 134 -11.11 -12.88 6.48
N MET A 135 -11.62 -13.85 5.71
CA MET A 135 -12.84 -13.68 4.93
C MET A 135 -14.07 -13.43 5.81
N GLU A 136 -14.21 -14.15 6.92
CA GLU A 136 -15.27 -13.95 7.91
C GLU A 136 -15.23 -12.56 8.54
N GLU A 137 -14.02 -11.98 8.68
CA GLU A 137 -13.78 -10.60 9.13
C GLU A 137 -13.89 -9.54 8.03
N GLY A 138 -14.27 -9.93 6.80
CA GLY A 138 -14.54 -9.03 5.69
C GLY A 138 -13.36 -8.69 4.78
N TYR A 139 -12.26 -9.44 4.88
CA TYR A 139 -11.14 -9.29 3.92
C TYR A 139 -11.43 -10.01 2.61
N GLU A 140 -11.04 -9.40 1.51
CA GLU A 140 -10.92 -10.09 0.22
C GLU A 140 -9.56 -10.80 0.18
N VAL A 141 -9.54 -12.13 0.30
CA VAL A 141 -8.30 -12.92 0.31
C VAL A 141 -7.99 -13.44 -1.08
N LYS A 142 -6.84 -13.04 -1.63
CA LYS A 142 -6.34 -13.51 -2.93
C LYS A 142 -5.06 -14.32 -2.72
N MET A 143 -5.04 -15.55 -3.21
CA MET A 143 -3.87 -16.42 -3.18
C MET A 143 -3.21 -16.45 -4.55
N TYR A 144 -1.92 -16.15 -4.60
CA TYR A 144 -1.08 -16.33 -5.79
C TYR A 144 -0.21 -17.56 -5.58
N ASP A 145 -0.59 -18.65 -6.24
CA ASP A 145 0.11 -19.93 -6.17
C ASP A 145 0.91 -20.12 -7.46
N LEU A 146 2.24 -20.06 -7.35
CA LEU A 146 3.14 -20.21 -8.49
C LEU A 146 3.33 -21.68 -8.89
N ASP A 147 3.11 -22.61 -7.95
CA ASP A 147 3.21 -24.06 -8.20
C ASP A 147 1.95 -24.59 -8.89
N ASN A 148 0.79 -24.02 -8.56
CA ASN A 148 -0.50 -24.39 -9.17
C ASN A 148 -1.25 -23.17 -9.74
N PRO A 149 -0.85 -22.72 -10.94
CA PRO A 149 -1.46 -21.53 -11.57
C PRO A 149 -2.96 -21.65 -11.85
N TYR A 150 -3.51 -22.87 -11.90
CA TYR A 150 -4.93 -23.10 -12.18
C TYR A 150 -5.82 -22.74 -10.98
N SER A 151 -5.32 -22.90 -9.76
CA SER A 151 -6.02 -22.51 -8.52
C SER A 151 -5.64 -21.12 -8.03
N SER A 152 -4.66 -20.51 -8.67
CA SER A 152 -4.14 -19.19 -8.31
C SER A 152 -5.09 -18.06 -8.71
N ALA A 153 -5.13 -17.01 -7.93
CA ALA A 153 -5.73 -15.76 -8.36
C ALA A 153 -5.01 -15.23 -9.61
N ARG A 154 -5.75 -14.58 -10.49
CA ARG A 154 -5.18 -13.96 -11.69
C ARG A 154 -4.93 -12.48 -11.41
N TRP A 155 -3.78 -12.02 -11.82
CA TRP A 155 -3.42 -10.62 -11.74
C TRP A 155 -2.70 -10.19 -13.02
N ASN A 156 -3.17 -9.11 -13.60
CA ASN A 156 -2.55 -8.47 -14.75
C ASN A 156 -2.03 -7.09 -14.33
N PRO A 157 -0.72 -6.86 -14.22
CA PRO A 157 -0.18 -5.57 -13.80
C PRO A 157 -0.53 -4.42 -14.77
N MET A 158 -0.93 -4.75 -16.00
CA MET A 158 -1.33 -3.76 -17.01
C MET A 158 -2.77 -3.26 -16.82
N ASP A 159 -3.59 -3.90 -15.97
CA ASP A 159 -5.00 -3.50 -15.77
C ASP A 159 -5.11 -2.10 -15.17
N ARG A 160 -4.29 -1.77 -14.20
CA ARG A 160 -4.35 -0.47 -13.53
C ARG A 160 -4.02 0.70 -14.47
N PRO A 161 -2.91 0.72 -15.22
CA PRO A 161 -2.67 1.77 -16.21
C PRO A 161 -3.75 1.82 -17.31
N TYR A 162 -4.32 0.67 -17.72
CA TYR A 162 -5.47 0.64 -18.62
C TYR A 162 -6.66 1.39 -18.03
N GLU A 163 -7.07 1.06 -16.80
CA GLU A 163 -8.22 1.70 -16.14
C GLU A 163 -8.01 3.20 -15.94
N MET A 164 -6.80 3.61 -15.54
CA MET A 164 -6.46 5.03 -15.38
C MET A 164 -6.61 5.79 -16.70
N PHE A 165 -6.12 5.21 -17.80
CA PHE A 165 -6.22 5.78 -19.11
C PHE A 165 -7.67 5.86 -19.60
N GLN A 166 -8.46 4.79 -19.40
CA GLN A 166 -9.89 4.79 -19.76
C GLN A 166 -10.69 5.82 -18.95
N LYS A 167 -10.40 5.96 -17.66
CA LYS A 167 -11.00 7.00 -16.81
C LYS A 167 -10.65 8.40 -17.34
N ALA A 168 -9.38 8.63 -17.69
CA ALA A 168 -8.95 9.90 -18.28
C ALA A 168 -9.70 10.24 -19.57
N MET A 169 -9.84 9.24 -20.46
CA MET A 169 -10.52 9.44 -21.76
C MET A 169 -12.03 9.64 -21.63
N ASN A 170 -12.64 9.18 -20.54
CA ASN A 170 -14.06 9.31 -20.28
C ASN A 170 -14.40 10.44 -19.29
N LEU A 171 -13.42 11.16 -18.76
CA LEU A 171 -13.62 12.13 -17.68
C LEU A 171 -14.67 13.21 -18.03
N GLY A 172 -14.65 13.74 -19.25
CA GLY A 172 -15.63 14.73 -19.70
C GLY A 172 -17.08 14.21 -19.76
N LYS A 173 -17.29 12.89 -19.84
CA LYS A 173 -18.64 12.30 -19.86
C LYS A 173 -19.31 12.30 -18.49
N THR A 174 -18.54 12.46 -17.41
CA THR A 174 -19.05 12.50 -16.03
C THR A 174 -19.49 13.90 -15.61
N ALA A 175 -19.12 14.92 -16.39
CA ALA A 175 -19.50 16.30 -16.13
C ALA A 175 -21.02 16.50 -16.31
N LYS A 176 -21.62 17.27 -15.40
CA LYS A 176 -23.06 17.57 -15.40
C LYS A 176 -23.29 19.08 -15.48
N LYS A 177 -24.34 19.45 -16.18
CA LYS A 177 -24.80 20.85 -16.30
C LYS A 177 -25.99 21.03 -15.37
N TYR A 178 -26.00 22.11 -14.61
CA TYR A 178 -27.08 22.51 -13.71
C TYR A 178 -27.64 23.87 -14.10
N SER A 179 -28.94 24.04 -13.87
CA SER A 179 -29.64 25.32 -14.09
C SER A 179 -30.73 25.47 -13.03
N GLY A 180 -31.00 26.72 -12.62
CA GLY A 180 -32.10 27.04 -11.72
C GLY A 180 -31.88 26.72 -10.23
N CYS A 181 -30.67 26.30 -9.82
CA CYS A 181 -30.28 26.09 -8.44
C CYS A 181 -28.84 26.53 -8.23
N THR A 182 -28.49 26.92 -6.99
CA THR A 182 -27.09 27.22 -6.64
C THR A 182 -26.31 25.95 -6.32
N PRO A 183 -24.97 25.95 -6.45
CA PRO A 183 -24.15 24.81 -6.07
C PRO A 183 -24.37 24.33 -4.62
N ALA A 184 -24.53 25.27 -3.68
CA ALA A 184 -24.80 24.97 -2.28
C ALA A 184 -26.16 24.24 -2.09
N GLN A 185 -27.20 24.64 -2.82
CA GLN A 185 -28.50 23.94 -2.80
C GLN A 185 -28.40 22.53 -3.39
N ALA A 186 -27.49 22.30 -4.34
CA ALA A 186 -27.20 20.99 -4.90
C ALA A 186 -26.21 20.16 -4.07
N GLY A 187 -25.72 20.67 -2.93
CA GLY A 187 -24.76 19.98 -2.06
C GLY A 187 -23.38 19.80 -2.70
N LYS A 188 -22.96 20.72 -3.56
CA LYS A 188 -21.68 20.67 -4.28
C LYS A 188 -20.67 21.65 -3.66
N ALA A 189 -19.40 21.24 -3.66
CA ALA A 189 -18.31 22.10 -3.22
C ALA A 189 -18.12 23.26 -4.22
N THR A 190 -17.91 24.45 -3.72
CA THR A 190 -17.69 25.66 -4.51
C THR A 190 -16.22 26.08 -4.47
N LEU A 191 -15.75 26.69 -5.53
CA LEU A 191 -14.42 27.32 -5.55
C LEU A 191 -14.48 28.66 -4.81
N GLU A 192 -13.45 28.95 -4.00
CA GLU A 192 -13.40 30.18 -3.20
C GLU A 192 -13.34 31.43 -4.10
N GLY A 193 -14.13 32.45 -3.72
CA GLY A 193 -14.11 33.75 -4.41
C GLY A 193 -14.78 33.77 -5.79
N ILE A 194 -15.51 32.72 -6.17
CA ILE A 194 -16.20 32.64 -7.48
C ILE A 194 -17.70 32.84 -7.31
N GLU A 195 -18.28 33.74 -8.10
CA GLU A 195 -19.73 33.88 -8.23
C GLU A 195 -20.29 32.94 -9.31
N TYR A 196 -21.38 32.28 -9.00
CA TYR A 196 -22.03 31.31 -9.89
C TYR A 196 -23.29 31.93 -10.51
N GLY A 197 -23.35 31.88 -11.84
CA GLY A 197 -24.52 32.30 -12.58
C GLY A 197 -25.71 31.32 -12.50
N PRO A 198 -26.80 31.56 -13.22
CA PRO A 198 -27.97 30.68 -13.25
C PRO A 198 -27.69 29.31 -13.89
N VAL A 199 -26.60 29.19 -14.61
CA VAL A 199 -26.09 27.96 -15.20
C VAL A 199 -24.67 27.73 -14.71
N TRP A 200 -24.39 26.53 -14.23
CA TRP A 200 -23.08 26.11 -13.76
C TRP A 200 -22.87 24.63 -14.06
N TYR A 201 -21.65 24.16 -13.90
CA TYR A 201 -21.24 22.79 -14.25
C TYR A 201 -20.65 22.08 -13.03
N GLU A 202 -20.68 20.74 -13.03
CA GLU A 202 -20.13 19.91 -11.96
C GLU A 202 -19.22 18.86 -12.54
N LEU A 203 -18.10 18.64 -11.84
CA LEU A 203 -17.19 17.51 -12.05
C LEU A 203 -16.70 17.01 -10.69
N ASP A 204 -16.89 15.71 -10.41
CA ASP A 204 -16.42 15.05 -9.18
C ASP A 204 -16.88 15.75 -7.88
N GLY A 205 -18.10 16.31 -7.87
CA GLY A 205 -18.65 17.00 -6.71
C GLY A 205 -18.25 18.47 -6.55
N VAL A 206 -17.40 19.00 -7.44
CA VAL A 206 -16.96 20.40 -7.46
C VAL A 206 -17.74 21.16 -8.54
N ALA A 207 -18.21 22.35 -8.21
CA ALA A 207 -18.93 23.25 -9.13
C ALA A 207 -17.96 24.16 -9.88
N PHE A 208 -18.25 24.42 -11.16
CA PHE A 208 -17.55 25.34 -12.05
C PHE A 208 -18.51 26.38 -12.60
N PRO A 209 -18.11 27.67 -12.68
CA PRO A 209 -18.99 28.76 -13.05
C PRO A 209 -19.39 28.74 -14.53
N ASP A 210 -18.54 28.23 -15.37
CA ASP A 210 -18.70 28.20 -16.83
C ASP A 210 -18.05 26.93 -17.45
N GLU A 211 -18.34 26.72 -18.72
CA GLU A 211 -17.87 25.57 -19.48
C GLU A 211 -16.36 25.64 -19.77
N GLU A 212 -15.79 26.84 -19.85
CA GLU A 212 -14.36 27.01 -20.11
C GLU A 212 -13.54 26.58 -18.91
N SER A 213 -13.90 27.01 -17.71
CA SER A 213 -13.28 26.61 -16.43
C SER A 213 -13.38 25.10 -16.22
N LEU A 214 -14.56 24.52 -16.52
CA LEU A 214 -14.76 23.08 -16.46
C LEU A 214 -13.83 22.35 -17.44
N ASN A 215 -13.79 22.77 -18.71
CA ASN A 215 -12.97 22.11 -19.74
C ASN A 215 -11.46 22.19 -19.42
N LYS A 216 -11.01 23.32 -18.86
CA LYS A 216 -9.64 23.48 -18.38
C LYS A 216 -9.28 22.49 -17.28
N GLU A 217 -10.17 22.31 -16.31
CA GLU A 217 -9.98 21.34 -15.24
C GLU A 217 -10.02 19.89 -15.75
N ILE A 218 -10.96 19.58 -16.67
CA ILE A 218 -11.03 18.26 -17.33
C ILE A 218 -9.71 17.95 -18.03
N GLU A 219 -9.19 18.89 -18.82
CA GLU A 219 -7.93 18.66 -19.55
C GLU A 219 -6.74 18.52 -18.61
N ALA A 220 -6.66 19.33 -17.55
CA ALA A 220 -5.60 19.22 -16.54
C ALA A 220 -5.62 17.85 -15.82
N LYS A 221 -6.79 17.41 -15.35
CA LYS A 221 -6.97 16.10 -14.73
C LYS A 221 -6.68 14.96 -15.70
N LYS A 222 -7.14 15.06 -16.94
CA LYS A 222 -6.90 14.08 -17.99
C LYS A 222 -5.41 13.92 -18.27
N GLN A 223 -4.67 15.02 -18.45
CA GLN A 223 -3.23 14.98 -18.69
C GLN A 223 -2.48 14.35 -17.51
N LYS A 224 -2.87 14.68 -16.28
CA LYS A 224 -2.29 14.06 -15.07
C LYS A 224 -2.52 12.55 -15.07
N MET A 225 -3.77 12.09 -15.26
CA MET A 225 -4.10 10.66 -15.23
C MET A 225 -3.41 9.88 -16.36
N ILE A 226 -3.29 10.48 -17.56
CA ILE A 226 -2.52 9.89 -18.66
C ILE A 226 -1.04 9.80 -18.30
N GLY A 227 -0.48 10.85 -17.67
CA GLY A 227 0.89 10.87 -17.19
C GLY A 227 1.16 9.76 -16.17
N ASP A 228 0.26 9.61 -15.20
CA ASP A 228 0.34 8.56 -14.18
C ASP A 228 0.25 7.15 -14.79
N ALA A 229 -0.67 6.93 -15.74
CA ALA A 229 -0.77 5.65 -16.46
C ALA A 229 0.52 5.32 -17.24
N LYS A 230 1.08 6.30 -17.94
CA LYS A 230 2.35 6.16 -18.67
C LYS A 230 3.52 5.89 -17.73
N PHE A 231 3.55 6.53 -16.56
CA PHE A 231 4.57 6.30 -15.54
C PHE A 231 4.52 4.86 -15.02
N GLU A 232 3.32 4.33 -14.73
CA GLU A 232 3.16 2.93 -14.31
C GLU A 232 3.60 1.93 -15.39
N LEU A 233 3.25 2.16 -16.66
CA LEU A 233 3.72 1.32 -17.76
C LEU A 233 5.24 1.32 -17.88
N ARG A 234 5.87 2.47 -17.67
CA ARG A 234 7.34 2.55 -17.65
C ARG A 234 7.95 1.77 -16.49
N GLY A 235 7.33 1.81 -15.31
CA GLY A 235 7.69 0.99 -14.16
C GLY A 235 7.57 -0.52 -14.43
N ILE A 236 6.52 -0.93 -15.14
CA ILE A 236 6.34 -2.33 -15.58
C ILE A 236 7.46 -2.73 -16.53
N ALA A 237 7.78 -1.92 -17.54
CA ALA A 237 8.87 -2.19 -18.47
C ALA A 237 10.22 -2.35 -17.74
N ALA A 238 10.51 -1.46 -16.79
CA ALA A 238 11.71 -1.52 -15.95
C ALA A 238 11.77 -2.78 -15.06
N SER A 239 10.61 -3.25 -14.61
CA SER A 239 10.54 -4.48 -13.80
C SER A 239 10.74 -5.74 -14.63
N VAL A 240 10.31 -5.74 -15.90
CA VAL A 240 10.47 -6.87 -16.83
C VAL A 240 11.90 -6.95 -17.39
N CYS A 241 12.51 -5.80 -17.66
CA CYS A 241 13.86 -5.68 -18.18
C CYS A 241 14.71 -4.84 -17.22
N PRO A 242 15.14 -5.39 -16.07
CA PRO A 242 15.93 -4.62 -15.10
C PRO A 242 17.33 -4.32 -15.67
N ILE A 243 17.81 -3.11 -15.39
CA ILE A 243 19.19 -2.69 -15.76
C ILE A 243 20.14 -3.28 -14.73
N SER A 244 21.15 -4.02 -15.20
CA SER A 244 22.15 -4.66 -14.34
C SER A 244 23.05 -3.62 -13.67
N GLN A 245 23.18 -3.70 -12.36
CA GLN A 245 24.09 -2.81 -11.63
C GLN A 245 25.54 -3.24 -11.86
N GLY A 246 26.39 -2.29 -12.29
CA GLY A 246 27.84 -2.50 -12.43
C GLY A 246 28.34 -2.76 -13.84
N THR A 247 27.49 -2.73 -14.86
CA THR A 247 27.91 -2.74 -16.26
C THR A 247 28.03 -1.31 -16.81
N ASN A 248 29.13 -1.03 -17.53
CA ASN A 248 29.31 0.28 -18.18
C ASN A 248 28.47 0.44 -19.45
N ASP A 249 27.88 -0.64 -19.95
CA ASP A 249 27.06 -0.66 -21.17
C ASP A 249 25.63 -1.14 -20.83
N THR A 250 24.77 -0.18 -20.60
CA THR A 250 23.34 -0.42 -20.33
C THR A 250 22.44 -0.18 -21.54
N MET A 251 23.06 0.05 -22.73
CA MET A 251 22.33 0.44 -23.93
C MET A 251 21.29 -0.60 -24.36
N TRP A 252 21.62 -1.87 -24.28
CA TRP A 252 20.72 -2.96 -24.68
C TRP A 252 19.54 -3.12 -23.71
N GLU A 253 19.81 -3.01 -22.40
CA GLU A 253 18.77 -3.12 -21.35
C GLU A 253 17.84 -1.92 -21.41
N SER A 254 18.38 -0.70 -21.55
CA SER A 254 17.58 0.52 -21.73
C SER A 254 16.75 0.47 -23.02
N GLY A 255 17.36 0.00 -24.12
CA GLY A 255 16.66 -0.16 -25.40
C GLY A 255 15.50 -1.17 -25.30
N ALA A 256 15.69 -2.28 -24.57
CA ALA A 256 14.63 -3.25 -24.33
C ALA A 256 13.47 -2.66 -23.49
N GLN A 257 13.80 -1.88 -22.46
CA GLN A 257 12.78 -1.16 -21.68
C GLN A 257 11.98 -0.19 -22.54
N ASP A 258 12.66 0.65 -23.33
CA ASP A 258 12.01 1.64 -24.19
C ASP A 258 11.18 0.97 -25.28
N TYR A 259 11.63 -0.16 -25.83
CA TYR A 259 10.87 -0.94 -26.80
C TYR A 259 9.59 -1.52 -26.20
N LEU A 260 9.67 -2.18 -25.03
CA LEU A 260 8.49 -2.71 -24.34
C LEU A 260 7.51 -1.59 -23.97
N TYR A 261 8.02 -0.48 -23.44
CA TYR A 261 7.21 0.67 -23.11
C TYR A 261 6.51 1.24 -24.35
N GLY A 262 7.22 1.34 -25.48
CA GLY A 262 6.63 1.78 -26.74
C GLY A 262 5.48 0.92 -27.23
N ILE A 263 5.61 -0.42 -27.15
CA ILE A 263 4.53 -1.35 -27.52
C ILE A 263 3.34 -1.20 -26.57
N MET A 264 3.58 -1.10 -25.25
CA MET A 264 2.52 -0.93 -24.26
C MET A 264 1.76 0.40 -24.48
N LEU A 265 2.46 1.47 -24.88
CA LEU A 265 1.81 2.73 -25.25
C LEU A 265 0.96 2.58 -26.49
N ALA A 266 1.45 1.94 -27.55
CA ALA A 266 0.69 1.68 -28.75
C ALA A 266 -0.58 0.86 -28.44
N MET A 267 -0.45 -0.21 -27.65
CA MET A 267 -1.58 -0.99 -27.18
C MET A 267 -2.59 -0.13 -26.39
N LEU A 268 -2.12 0.80 -25.56
CA LEU A 268 -2.97 1.68 -24.79
C LEU A 268 -3.75 2.66 -25.70
N GLU A 269 -3.10 3.20 -26.71
CA GLU A 269 -3.73 4.06 -27.71
C GLU A 269 -4.78 3.30 -28.54
N ASP A 270 -4.51 2.04 -28.89
CA ASP A 270 -5.45 1.19 -29.64
C ASP A 270 -6.77 0.94 -28.86
N THR A 271 -6.77 1.12 -27.54
CA THR A 271 -7.99 0.98 -26.73
C THR A 271 -9.02 2.08 -27.02
N VAL A 272 -8.60 3.24 -27.51
CA VAL A 272 -9.45 4.43 -27.72
C VAL A 272 -9.46 4.92 -29.17
N ASP A 273 -8.64 4.37 -30.04
CA ASP A 273 -8.57 4.79 -31.43
C ASP A 273 -9.90 4.53 -32.16
N LYS A 274 -10.55 5.61 -32.55
CA LYS A 274 -11.83 5.57 -33.25
C LYS A 274 -11.75 4.89 -34.62
N ARG A 275 -10.58 4.89 -35.26
CA ARG A 275 -10.35 4.26 -36.57
C ARG A 275 -10.49 2.73 -36.50
N LEU A 276 -10.25 2.14 -35.37
CA LEU A 276 -10.35 0.69 -35.14
C LEU A 276 -11.81 0.21 -34.99
N GLY A 277 -12.77 1.11 -34.73
CA GLY A 277 -14.17 0.76 -34.56
C GLY A 277 -14.39 -0.29 -33.48
N GLU A 278 -14.96 -1.45 -33.85
CA GLU A 278 -15.17 -2.58 -32.96
C GLU A 278 -13.88 -3.38 -32.68
N ASN A 279 -12.82 -3.18 -33.44
CA ASN A 279 -11.53 -3.84 -33.27
C ASN A 279 -10.61 -3.15 -32.24
N LYS A 280 -11.14 -2.23 -31.44
CA LYS A 280 -10.40 -1.61 -30.35
C LYS A 280 -9.92 -2.68 -29.37
N LEU A 281 -8.72 -2.48 -28.85
CA LEU A 281 -8.16 -3.36 -27.84
C LEU A 281 -9.01 -3.29 -26.56
N ARG A 282 -9.49 -4.43 -26.07
CA ARG A 282 -10.26 -4.53 -24.82
C ARG A 282 -9.35 -4.78 -23.64
N GLN A 283 -9.86 -4.59 -22.42
CA GLN A 283 -9.11 -4.80 -21.18
C GLN A 283 -8.54 -6.22 -21.09
N ASP A 284 -9.33 -7.24 -21.42
CA ASP A 284 -8.89 -8.64 -21.43
C ASP A 284 -7.77 -8.94 -22.43
N GLN A 285 -7.60 -8.08 -23.43
CA GLN A 285 -6.55 -8.17 -24.44
C GLN A 285 -5.32 -7.32 -24.08
N PHE A 286 -5.43 -6.37 -23.15
CA PHE A 286 -4.33 -5.54 -22.68
C PHE A 286 -3.51 -6.31 -21.62
N ASN A 287 -2.67 -7.24 -22.08
CA ASN A 287 -1.94 -8.18 -21.25
C ASN A 287 -0.59 -8.56 -21.85
N PHE A 288 0.27 -9.21 -21.07
CA PHE A 288 1.61 -9.63 -21.50
C PHE A 288 1.61 -10.64 -22.65
N TYR A 289 0.60 -11.47 -22.79
CA TYR A 289 0.53 -12.42 -23.89
C TYR A 289 0.39 -11.72 -25.24
N ASN A 290 -0.47 -10.73 -25.33
CA ASN A 290 -0.63 -9.92 -26.55
C ASN A 290 0.56 -8.97 -26.75
N LEU A 291 1.14 -8.43 -25.68
CA LEU A 291 2.40 -7.68 -25.74
C LEU A 291 3.50 -8.52 -26.39
N TYR A 292 3.69 -9.75 -25.92
CA TYR A 292 4.66 -10.69 -26.50
C TYR A 292 4.38 -10.97 -27.98
N LYS A 293 3.13 -11.24 -28.35
CA LYS A 293 2.76 -11.44 -29.76
C LYS A 293 3.07 -10.24 -30.65
N LEU A 294 2.88 -9.03 -30.15
CA LEU A 294 3.19 -7.80 -30.88
C LEU A 294 4.70 -7.57 -30.99
N SER A 295 5.48 -7.94 -29.97
CA SER A 295 6.93 -7.80 -30.00
C SER A 295 7.65 -8.72 -31.00
N LEU A 296 6.95 -9.76 -31.49
CA LEU A 296 7.50 -10.71 -32.49
C LEU A 296 7.17 -10.30 -33.93
N ARG A 297 6.40 -9.23 -34.15
CA ARG A 297 6.05 -8.69 -35.48
C ARG A 297 6.97 -7.56 -35.88
#